data_81bdd2130acfc7d6fe6aca6ed1fe9f1a
#
_entry.id   81bdd2130acfc7d6fe6aca6ed1fe9f1a
#
_cell.length_a   1.000
_cell.length_b   1.000
_cell.length_c   1.000
_cell.angle_alpha   90.00
_cell.angle_beta   90.00
_cell.angle_gamma   90.00
#
_symmetry.space_group_name_H-M   'P 1'
#
loop_
_entity.id
_entity.type
_entity.pdbx_description
1 polymer ?
#
loop_
_entity_poly.entity_id
_entity_poly.type
_entity_poly.pdbx_seq_one_letter_code
_entity_poly.pdbx_strand_id
1 'polypeptide(L)'
;MTISKDIQQPLYRCKEWELTTPPVPDWKKGSGATSDEWKKHKKIEFDPYEGRTGVDNFKLMTSAISPRPLGFLSTISKDGVHNLAPFSYFTVVCADPPIFTIGISNSPSGLKDTPKNIVETGELTINIISEWLVEASNETSANAPSD
;
A
#
# COMPACT_ATOMS: atom_id res chain seq x y z
N MET A 1 -24.56 4.94 -7.72
CA MET A 1 -23.89 5.61 -6.61
C MET A 1 -24.02 7.11 -6.86
N THR A 2 -24.89 7.79 -6.12
CA THR A 2 -25.16 9.22 -6.32
C THR A 2 -24.17 9.99 -5.42
N ILE A 3 -23.20 10.64 -6.04
CA ILE A 3 -22.28 11.52 -5.32
C ILE A 3 -23.07 12.73 -4.83
N SER A 4 -23.15 12.94 -3.53
CA SER A 4 -23.76 14.12 -2.94
C SER A 4 -23.05 15.37 -3.44
N LYS A 5 -23.84 16.34 -3.95
CA LYS A 5 -23.32 17.62 -4.48
C LYS A 5 -22.82 18.57 -3.41
N ASP A 6 -22.94 18.23 -2.13
CA ASP A 6 -22.65 19.12 -1.00
C ASP A 6 -21.27 18.94 -0.35
N ILE A 7 -20.43 18.07 -0.91
CA ILE A 7 -19.02 18.01 -0.49
C ILE A 7 -18.28 19.14 -1.22
N GLN A 8 -18.27 20.32 -0.63
CA GLN A 8 -17.25 21.33 -0.93
C GLN A 8 -15.91 20.75 -0.49
N GLN A 9 -15.27 20.03 -1.41
CA GLN A 9 -13.87 19.69 -1.22
C GLN A 9 -13.11 21.02 -1.05
N PRO A 10 -12.28 21.15 0.00
CA PRO A 10 -11.34 22.24 0.04
C PRO A 10 -10.50 22.12 -1.25
N LEU A 11 -10.67 23.07 -2.15
CA LEU A 11 -9.83 23.20 -3.31
C LEU A 11 -8.41 23.29 -2.79
N TYR A 12 -7.65 22.23 -2.92
CA TYR A 12 -6.19 22.25 -2.74
C TYR A 12 -5.68 23.14 -3.87
N ARG A 13 -5.73 24.44 -3.66
CA ARG A 13 -5.07 25.40 -4.53
C ARG A 13 -3.59 25.34 -4.19
N CYS A 14 -2.86 24.46 -4.88
CA CYS A 14 -1.45 24.76 -5.13
C CYS A 14 -1.43 26.16 -5.76
N LYS A 15 -1.02 27.15 -5.01
CA LYS A 15 -1.08 28.56 -5.43
C LYS A 15 -0.16 28.82 -6.62
N GLU A 16 0.81 27.95 -6.84
CA GLU A 16 1.79 28.06 -7.93
C GLU A 16 2.22 26.68 -8.38
N TRP A 17 2.06 26.40 -9.67
CA TRP A 17 2.65 25.23 -10.32
C TRP A 17 3.99 25.66 -10.87
N GLU A 18 5.06 25.07 -10.37
CA GLU A 18 6.38 25.23 -10.96
C GLU A 18 6.66 24.03 -11.86
N LEU A 19 6.89 24.29 -13.14
CA LEU A 19 7.35 23.26 -14.08
C LEU A 19 8.82 23.00 -13.80
N THR A 20 9.11 21.86 -13.20
CA THR A 20 10.48 21.39 -13.03
C THR A 20 10.98 20.74 -14.30
N THR A 21 12.21 21.03 -14.69
CA THR A 21 12.87 20.30 -15.78
C THR A 21 13.23 18.89 -15.32
N PRO A 22 13.16 17.88 -16.21
CA PRO A 22 13.66 16.54 -15.88
C PRO A 22 15.12 16.61 -15.43
N PRO A 23 15.57 15.70 -14.55
CA PRO A 23 16.97 15.67 -14.08
C PRO A 23 18.00 15.57 -15.21
N VAL A 24 17.62 15.02 -16.36
CA VAL A 24 18.48 14.89 -17.54
C VAL A 24 17.66 15.32 -18.78
N PRO A 25 17.52 16.64 -19.03
CA PRO A 25 16.65 17.16 -20.10
C PRO A 25 17.11 16.75 -21.50
N ASP A 26 18.41 16.52 -21.67
CA ASP A 26 19.01 16.14 -22.97
C ASP A 26 19.00 14.63 -23.23
N TRP A 27 18.37 13.84 -22.38
CA TRP A 27 18.29 12.38 -22.56
C TRP A 27 17.56 12.04 -23.87
N LYS A 28 18.18 11.19 -24.70
CA LYS A 28 17.63 10.76 -25.97
C LYS A 28 17.21 9.29 -25.91
N LYS A 29 16.17 8.95 -26.67
CA LYS A 29 15.76 7.55 -26.84
C LYS A 29 16.93 6.69 -27.30
N GLY A 30 17.23 5.62 -26.59
CA GLY A 30 18.33 4.71 -26.86
C GLY A 30 19.63 5.03 -26.13
N SER A 31 19.71 6.15 -25.38
CA SER A 31 20.92 6.47 -24.58
C SER A 31 21.15 5.54 -23.38
N GLY A 32 20.14 4.74 -23.00
CA GLY A 32 20.24 3.84 -21.84
C GLY A 32 20.18 4.60 -20.51
N ALA A 33 20.86 4.08 -19.49
CA ALA A 33 20.93 4.71 -18.17
C ALA A 33 21.71 6.02 -18.22
N THR A 34 21.35 6.96 -17.35
CA THR A 34 21.98 8.30 -17.26
C THR A 34 23.37 8.29 -16.63
N SER A 35 23.77 7.17 -16.02
CA SER A 35 25.11 6.95 -15.50
C SER A 35 25.45 5.45 -15.52
N ASP A 36 26.72 5.14 -15.35
CA ASP A 36 27.24 3.77 -15.27
C ASP A 36 27.40 3.26 -13.82
N GLU A 37 26.91 4.04 -12.84
CA GLU A 37 27.01 3.69 -11.40
C GLU A 37 26.43 2.29 -11.11
N TRP A 38 25.33 1.92 -11.77
CA TRP A 38 24.70 0.61 -11.60
C TRP A 38 25.63 -0.56 -11.94
N LYS A 39 26.65 -0.37 -12.79
CA LYS A 39 27.64 -1.41 -13.14
C LYS A 39 28.60 -1.72 -11.99
N LYS A 40 28.74 -0.79 -11.03
CA LYS A 40 29.59 -0.96 -9.85
C LYS A 40 28.93 -1.84 -8.78
N HIS A 41 27.60 -2.02 -8.86
CA HIS A 41 26.87 -2.81 -7.90
C HIS A 41 26.91 -4.30 -8.22
N LYS A 42 27.19 -5.09 -7.20
CA LYS A 42 27.19 -6.54 -7.31
C LYS A 42 25.73 -7.05 -7.37
N LYS A 43 25.44 -7.87 -8.35
CA LYS A 43 24.17 -8.62 -8.37
C LYS A 43 24.21 -9.72 -7.33
N ILE A 44 23.12 -9.85 -6.59
CA ILE A 44 22.92 -10.88 -5.57
C ILE A 44 21.66 -11.65 -5.96
N GLU A 45 21.79 -12.96 -6.04
CA GLU A 45 20.68 -13.89 -6.30
C GLU A 45 20.19 -14.44 -4.97
N PHE A 46 18.90 -14.55 -4.81
CA PHE A 46 18.26 -15.10 -3.62
C PHE A 46 17.33 -16.24 -4.04
N ASP A 47 17.56 -17.42 -3.49
CA ASP A 47 16.54 -18.45 -3.48
C ASP A 47 15.56 -18.17 -2.32
N PRO A 48 14.25 -18.05 -2.59
CA PRO A 48 13.27 -17.74 -1.54
C PRO A 48 13.01 -18.90 -0.59
N TYR A 49 13.47 -20.10 -0.92
CA TYR A 49 13.21 -21.33 -0.16
C TYR A 49 14.46 -21.90 0.49
N GLU A 50 15.64 -21.68 -0.08
CA GLU A 50 16.88 -22.24 0.42
C GLU A 50 17.57 -21.29 1.40
N GLY A 51 17.76 -21.76 2.64
CA GLY A 51 18.46 -21.02 3.69
C GLY A 51 17.77 -19.75 4.18
N ARG A 52 16.47 -19.57 3.87
CA ARG A 52 15.70 -18.37 4.23
C ARG A 52 14.38 -18.73 4.92
N THR A 53 14.00 -17.88 5.86
CA THR A 53 12.69 -17.94 6.52
C THR A 53 11.67 -17.02 5.83
N GLY A 54 10.38 -17.19 6.12
CA GLY A 54 9.36 -16.25 5.67
C GLY A 54 9.60 -14.82 6.18
N VAL A 55 10.21 -14.67 7.37
CA VAL A 55 10.59 -13.36 7.94
C VAL A 55 11.72 -12.71 7.12
N ASP A 56 12.70 -13.49 6.66
CA ASP A 56 13.79 -12.97 5.84
C ASP A 56 13.28 -12.50 4.48
N ASN A 57 12.36 -13.25 3.88
CA ASN A 57 11.70 -12.86 2.64
C ASN A 57 10.83 -11.62 2.83
N PHE A 58 10.08 -11.53 3.92
CA PHE A 58 9.32 -10.33 4.27
C PHE A 58 10.23 -9.09 4.38
N LYS A 59 11.34 -9.19 5.12
CA LYS A 59 12.31 -8.09 5.25
C LYS A 59 12.90 -7.68 3.90
N LEU A 60 13.28 -8.65 3.07
CA LEU A 60 13.81 -8.38 1.74
C LEU A 60 12.80 -7.61 0.89
N MET A 61 11.55 -8.10 0.79
CA MET A 61 10.52 -7.48 -0.04
C MET A 61 10.14 -6.09 0.46
N THR A 62 10.02 -5.91 1.76
CA THR A 62 9.68 -4.60 2.35
C THR A 62 10.79 -3.57 2.22
N SER A 63 12.05 -3.99 2.19
CA SER A 63 13.21 -3.11 1.97
C SER A 63 13.43 -2.78 0.50
N ALA A 64 13.25 -3.77 -0.39
CA ALA A 64 13.48 -3.60 -1.82
C ALA A 64 12.39 -2.77 -2.50
N ILE A 65 11.14 -2.88 -2.04
CA ILE A 65 9.98 -2.17 -2.59
C ILE A 65 9.55 -1.08 -1.61
N SER A 66 10.12 0.11 -1.77
CA SER A 66 9.83 1.28 -0.94
C SER A 66 10.02 2.57 -1.76
N PRO A 67 9.12 3.59 -1.64
CA PRO A 67 7.89 3.56 -0.84
C PRO A 67 6.82 2.62 -1.40
N ARG A 68 5.88 2.21 -0.54
CA ARG A 68 4.71 1.43 -0.93
C ARG A 68 3.44 2.24 -0.66
N PRO A 69 2.43 2.19 -1.54
CA PRO A 69 1.13 2.76 -1.23
C PRO A 69 0.51 2.03 -0.02
N LEU A 70 -0.28 2.76 0.75
CA LEU A 70 -0.96 2.26 1.92
C LEU A 70 -2.47 2.25 1.70
N GLY A 71 -3.09 1.07 1.77
CA GLY A 71 -4.53 0.92 1.88
C GLY A 71 -4.93 0.91 3.35
N PHE A 72 -5.75 1.89 3.76
CA PHE A 72 -6.31 1.95 5.11
C PHE A 72 -7.72 1.41 5.05
N LEU A 73 -7.88 0.14 5.44
CA LEU A 73 -9.10 -0.63 5.22
C LEU A 73 -9.99 -0.61 6.44
N SER A 74 -11.26 -0.26 6.23
CA SER A 74 -12.31 -0.48 7.22
C SER A 74 -13.22 -1.63 6.78
N THR A 75 -13.56 -2.49 7.72
CA THR A 75 -14.45 -3.62 7.56
C THR A 75 -15.38 -3.74 8.76
N ILE A 76 -16.45 -4.50 8.61
CA ILE A 76 -17.39 -4.77 9.68
C ILE A 76 -17.66 -6.29 9.75
N SER A 77 -17.74 -6.85 10.93
CA SER A 77 -18.11 -8.26 11.11
C SER A 77 -19.63 -8.44 10.96
N LYS A 78 -20.08 -9.70 10.86
CA LYS A 78 -21.52 -10.02 10.87
C LYS A 78 -22.24 -9.53 12.13
N ASP A 79 -21.51 -9.42 13.23
CA ASP A 79 -22.05 -9.01 14.52
C ASP A 79 -22.01 -7.48 14.71
N GLY A 80 -21.57 -6.74 13.67
CA GLY A 80 -21.52 -5.28 13.68
C GLY A 80 -20.26 -4.68 14.31
N VAL A 81 -19.24 -5.49 14.59
CA VAL A 81 -17.96 -5.01 15.14
C VAL A 81 -17.12 -4.39 14.03
N HIS A 82 -16.72 -3.14 14.24
CA HIS A 82 -15.88 -2.40 13.31
C HIS A 82 -14.41 -2.79 13.44
N ASN A 83 -13.73 -2.86 12.31
CA ASN A 83 -12.30 -3.09 12.26
C ASN A 83 -11.64 -2.14 11.26
N LEU A 84 -10.49 -1.58 11.62
CA LEU A 84 -9.73 -0.64 10.81
C LEU A 84 -8.25 -1.02 10.87
N ALA A 85 -7.60 -1.23 9.71
CA ALA A 85 -6.21 -1.65 9.67
C ALA A 85 -5.46 -1.14 8.43
N PRO A 86 -4.16 -0.80 8.55
CA PRO A 86 -3.31 -0.39 7.44
C PRO A 86 -2.63 -1.59 6.76
N PHE A 87 -2.57 -1.57 5.43
CA PHE A 87 -1.90 -2.59 4.62
C PHE A 87 -1.03 -1.95 3.56
N SER A 88 0.26 -2.22 3.58
CA SER A 88 1.23 -1.69 2.62
C SER A 88 1.56 -2.63 1.46
N TYR A 89 1.02 -3.84 1.44
CA TYR A 89 0.95 -4.67 0.23
C TYR A 89 -0.35 -4.37 -0.52
N PHE A 90 -0.45 -3.14 -1.01
CA PHE A 90 -1.64 -2.58 -1.64
C PHE A 90 -1.26 -1.96 -2.99
N THR A 91 -2.04 -2.26 -4.04
CA THR A 91 -1.86 -1.60 -5.34
C THR A 91 -3.11 -1.71 -6.22
N VAL A 92 -3.19 -0.82 -7.22
CA VAL A 92 -4.15 -0.91 -8.32
C VAL A 92 -3.63 -1.91 -9.35
N VAL A 93 -4.48 -2.81 -9.79
CA VAL A 93 -4.16 -3.83 -10.82
C VAL A 93 -4.73 -3.43 -12.17
N CYS A 94 -5.99 -2.95 -12.20
CA CYS A 94 -6.71 -2.58 -13.42
C CYS A 94 -7.63 -1.39 -13.17
N ALA A 95 -7.81 -0.58 -14.20
CA ALA A 95 -8.69 0.60 -14.15
C ALA A 95 -10.11 0.27 -14.62
N ASP A 96 -10.25 -0.66 -15.58
CA ASP A 96 -11.53 -1.07 -16.13
C ASP A 96 -11.57 -2.60 -16.33
N PRO A 97 -12.31 -3.34 -15.50
CA PRO A 97 -12.93 -2.85 -14.25
C PRO A 97 -11.90 -2.40 -13.21
N PRO A 98 -12.25 -1.52 -12.25
CA PRO A 98 -11.33 -1.10 -11.21
C PRO A 98 -11.03 -2.25 -10.25
N ILE A 99 -9.78 -2.73 -10.26
CA ILE A 99 -9.32 -3.85 -9.44
C ILE A 99 -8.15 -3.40 -8.58
N PHE A 100 -8.27 -3.68 -7.28
CA PHE A 100 -7.20 -3.52 -6.30
C PHE A 100 -6.72 -4.87 -5.81
N THR A 101 -5.45 -4.97 -5.45
CA THR A 101 -4.93 -6.11 -4.70
C THR A 101 -4.41 -5.67 -3.34
N ILE A 102 -4.65 -6.51 -2.36
CA ILE A 102 -4.23 -6.29 -0.98
C ILE A 102 -3.66 -7.62 -0.46
N GLY A 103 -2.38 -7.62 -0.16
CA GLY A 103 -1.72 -8.77 0.46
C GLY A 103 -1.88 -8.72 1.98
N ILE A 104 -2.55 -9.72 2.55
CA ILE A 104 -2.76 -9.83 4.00
C ILE A 104 -2.18 -11.15 4.47
N SER A 105 -1.16 -11.08 5.32
CA SER A 105 -0.57 -12.26 5.93
C SER A 105 -1.47 -12.79 7.05
N ASN A 106 -1.62 -14.09 7.14
CA ASN A 106 -2.29 -14.73 8.27
C ASN A 106 -1.48 -14.54 9.56
N SER A 107 -2.18 -14.54 10.68
CA SER A 107 -1.55 -14.66 11.98
C SER A 107 -1.30 -16.14 12.33
N PRO A 108 -0.44 -16.45 13.32
CA PRO A 108 -0.30 -17.82 13.81
C PRO A 108 -1.61 -18.43 14.32
N SER A 109 -2.57 -17.60 14.75
CA SER A 109 -3.92 -18.00 15.22
C SER A 109 -4.96 -18.14 14.11
N GLY A 110 -4.59 -17.87 12.83
CA GLY A 110 -5.50 -17.96 11.69
C GLY A 110 -5.70 -16.64 10.94
N LEU A 111 -6.90 -16.46 10.38
CA LEU A 111 -7.24 -15.22 9.68
C LEU A 111 -7.30 -14.05 10.67
N LYS A 112 -6.76 -12.91 10.23
CA LYS A 112 -6.97 -11.63 10.90
C LYS A 112 -8.40 -11.13 10.68
N ASP A 113 -8.84 -10.14 11.46
CA ASP A 113 -10.22 -9.64 11.41
C ASP A 113 -10.59 -9.07 10.03
N THR A 114 -9.70 -8.32 9.39
CA THR A 114 -9.98 -7.78 8.05
C THR A 114 -10.35 -8.85 7.03
N PRO A 115 -9.52 -9.87 6.73
CA PRO A 115 -9.89 -10.91 5.77
C PRO A 115 -11.07 -11.77 6.24
N LYS A 116 -11.24 -11.99 7.54
CA LYS A 116 -12.40 -12.67 8.10
C LYS A 116 -13.68 -11.90 7.76
N ASN A 117 -13.73 -10.63 8.08
CA ASN A 117 -14.87 -9.76 7.81
C ASN A 117 -15.20 -9.71 6.31
N ILE A 118 -14.19 -9.55 5.44
CA ILE A 118 -14.38 -9.52 3.98
C ILE A 118 -15.00 -10.82 3.47
N VAL A 119 -14.52 -11.98 3.94
CA VAL A 119 -15.08 -13.29 3.54
C VAL A 119 -16.52 -13.45 4.03
N GLU A 120 -16.83 -12.95 5.21
CA GLU A 120 -18.14 -13.11 5.82
C GLU A 120 -19.20 -12.14 5.29
N THR A 121 -18.82 -10.90 4.96
CA THR A 121 -19.76 -9.84 4.55
C THR A 121 -19.68 -9.51 3.06
N GLY A 122 -18.57 -9.81 2.40
CA GLY A 122 -18.32 -9.44 1.00
C GLY A 122 -18.04 -7.97 0.79
N GLU A 123 -17.81 -7.18 1.84
CA GLU A 123 -17.68 -5.73 1.80
C GLU A 123 -16.43 -5.23 2.50
N LEU A 124 -15.86 -4.15 1.95
CA LEU A 124 -14.79 -3.38 2.57
C LEU A 124 -14.81 -1.94 2.05
N THR A 125 -14.21 -1.04 2.83
CA THR A 125 -13.92 0.32 2.37
C THR A 125 -12.42 0.53 2.34
N ILE A 126 -11.91 1.06 1.22
CA ILE A 126 -10.51 1.42 1.06
C ILE A 126 -10.40 2.94 1.23
N ASN A 127 -9.62 3.36 2.21
CA ASN A 127 -9.35 4.76 2.48
C ASN A 127 -7.91 5.08 2.07
N ILE A 128 -7.73 6.21 1.41
CA ILE A 128 -6.40 6.77 1.12
C ILE A 128 -6.06 7.74 2.25
N ILE A 129 -4.99 7.44 2.97
CA ILE A 129 -4.60 8.21 4.15
C ILE A 129 -3.63 9.33 3.82
N SER A 130 -3.57 10.32 4.73
CA SER A 130 -2.62 11.42 4.71
C SER A 130 -1.67 11.34 5.90
N GLU A 131 -0.56 12.09 5.85
CA GLU A 131 0.49 12.05 6.86
C GLU A 131 0.01 12.36 8.29
N TRP A 132 -1.03 13.19 8.44
CA TRP A 132 -1.60 13.49 9.77
C TRP A 132 -2.35 12.33 10.42
N LEU A 133 -2.57 11.22 9.70
CA LEU A 133 -3.17 9.99 10.23
C LEU A 133 -2.13 8.93 10.57
N VAL A 134 -0.82 9.21 10.45
CA VAL A 134 0.23 8.21 10.59
C VAL A 134 0.23 7.54 11.97
N GLU A 135 0.10 8.32 13.04
CA GLU A 135 0.09 7.78 14.40
C GLU A 135 -1.17 6.93 14.66
N ALA A 136 -2.34 7.46 14.28
CA ALA A 136 -3.59 6.72 14.40
C ALA A 136 -3.58 5.42 13.57
N SER A 137 -3.06 5.47 12.35
CA SER A 137 -2.92 4.30 11.50
C SER A 137 -1.95 3.26 12.09
N ASN A 138 -0.85 3.73 12.70
CA ASN A 138 0.09 2.84 13.36
C ASN A 138 -0.54 2.14 14.58
N GLU A 139 -1.33 2.87 15.35
CA GLU A 139 -2.07 2.32 16.50
C GLU A 139 -3.05 1.22 16.07
N THR A 140 -3.78 1.40 14.96
CA THR A 140 -4.70 0.37 14.46
C THR A 140 -4.02 -0.88 13.90
N SER A 141 -2.68 -0.88 13.80
CA SER A 141 -1.90 -2.08 13.45
C SER A 141 -1.58 -2.98 14.65
N ALA A 142 -1.84 -2.49 15.88
CA ALA A 142 -1.63 -3.25 17.11
C ALA A 142 -2.66 -4.40 17.23
N ASN A 143 -2.24 -5.46 17.92
CA ASN A 143 -3.18 -6.54 18.26
C ASN A 143 -4.07 -6.05 19.40
N ALA A 144 -5.29 -5.67 19.09
CA ALA A 144 -6.33 -5.37 20.07
C ALA A 144 -7.26 -6.58 20.25
N PRO A 145 -7.87 -6.76 21.44
CA PRO A 145 -8.97 -7.69 21.59
C PRO A 145 -10.13 -7.31 20.64
N SER A 146 -10.83 -8.28 20.12
CA SER A 146 -12.11 -8.03 19.44
C SER A 146 -13.16 -7.75 20.53
N ASP A 147 -13.51 -6.51 20.70
CA ASP A 147 -14.56 -6.08 21.64
C ASP A 147 -15.96 -6.44 21.11
#